data_3fa446918d76efa161e6a2a4ebfa2b00
#
_entry.id   3fa446918d76efa161e6a2a4ebfa2b00
#
_cell.length_a   1.000
_cell.length_b   1.000
_cell.length_c   1.000
_cell.angle_alpha   90.00
_cell.angle_beta   90.00
_cell.angle_gamma   90.00
#
_symmetry.space_group_name_H-M   'P 1'
#
loop_
_entity.id
_entity.type
_entity.pdbx_description
1 polymer ?
#
loop_
_entity_poly.entity_id
_entity_poly.type
_entity_poly.pdbx_seq_one_letter_code
_entity_poly.pdbx_strand_id
1 'polypeptide(L)'
;MPGLVIEREVLIEAPAEVVWRTITEPDQISQWFADRVDLVVEPGAHGYMQFGDQGGLVVVETVERPRRLSFRWNYPAGEEPVTGNSMLVEFTLTPEGDERTHLRVTESGHELRDWPGEERQRYADEHREGWAEYLDRLSSVLADRRPG
;
A
#
# COMPACT_ATOMS: atom_id res chain seq x y z
N MET A 1 11.81 -15.30 -8.91
CA MET A 1 12.00 -15.99 -7.60
C MET A 1 10.75 -15.87 -6.79
N PRO A 2 10.16 -17.02 -6.43
CA PRO A 2 8.88 -16.99 -5.70
C PRO A 2 9.08 -16.42 -4.34
N GLY A 3 9.44 -15.82 -3.70
CA GLY A 3 9.55 -15.22 -2.38
C GLY A 3 9.75 -13.72 -2.42
N LEU A 4 9.91 -13.16 -3.63
CA LEU A 4 10.18 -11.74 -3.77
C LEU A 4 8.94 -10.90 -4.12
N VAL A 5 7.82 -11.54 -4.39
CA VAL A 5 6.53 -10.88 -4.47
C VAL A 5 5.86 -11.02 -3.11
N ILE A 6 5.51 -9.89 -2.53
CA ILE A 6 4.84 -9.88 -1.23
C ILE A 6 3.34 -9.87 -1.47
N GLU A 7 2.63 -10.74 -0.75
CA GLU A 7 1.18 -10.80 -0.82
C GLU A 7 0.62 -10.99 0.58
N ARG A 8 -0.31 -10.13 0.98
CA ARG A 8 -1.01 -10.22 2.26
C ARG A 8 -2.49 -9.97 2.04
N GLU A 9 -3.31 -10.65 2.81
CA GLU A 9 -4.74 -10.54 2.73
C GLU A 9 -5.35 -10.38 4.11
N VAL A 10 -6.46 -9.67 4.18
CA VAL A 10 -7.21 -9.51 5.43
C VAL A 10 -8.69 -9.34 5.09
N LEU A 11 -9.55 -9.91 5.93
CA LEU A 11 -10.99 -9.66 5.86
C LEU A 11 -11.31 -8.51 6.80
N ILE A 12 -11.87 -7.45 6.24
CA ILE A 12 -12.19 -6.24 7.00
C ILE A 12 -13.70 -6.16 7.20
N GLU A 13 -14.11 -5.92 8.44
CA GLU A 13 -15.52 -5.80 8.80
C GLU A 13 -16.04 -4.38 8.50
N ALA A 14 -15.98 -4.00 7.22
CA ALA A 14 -16.46 -2.71 6.73
C ALA A 14 -16.82 -2.82 5.25
N PRO A 15 -17.78 -2.00 4.77
CA PRO A 15 -18.11 -1.96 3.34
C PRO A 15 -16.94 -1.51 2.48
N ALA A 16 -16.92 -1.95 1.22
CA ALA A 16 -15.83 -1.62 0.30
C ALA A 16 -15.61 -0.12 0.14
N GLU A 17 -16.67 0.68 0.12
CA GLU A 17 -16.54 2.14 0.03
C GLU A 17 -15.85 2.75 1.25
N VAL A 18 -16.07 2.20 2.43
CA VAL A 18 -15.42 2.66 3.65
C VAL A 18 -13.93 2.30 3.62
N VAL A 19 -13.61 1.07 3.22
CA VAL A 19 -12.22 0.63 3.07
C VAL A 19 -11.53 1.48 2.02
N TRP A 20 -12.19 1.73 0.90
CA TRP A 20 -11.64 2.55 -0.18
C TRP A 20 -11.24 3.95 0.30
N ARG A 21 -12.12 4.62 1.03
CA ARG A 21 -11.79 5.93 1.59
C ARG A 21 -10.60 5.88 2.54
N THR A 22 -10.51 4.82 3.31
CA THR A 22 -9.43 4.66 4.29
C THR A 22 -8.06 4.49 3.61
N ILE A 23 -8.01 3.91 2.41
CA ILE A 23 -6.76 3.72 1.67
C ILE A 23 -6.48 4.83 0.65
N THR A 24 -7.40 5.77 0.42
CA THR A 24 -7.24 6.80 -0.62
C THR A 24 -7.23 8.22 -0.09
N GLU A 25 -7.89 8.52 1.02
CA GLU A 25 -7.91 9.88 1.56
C GLU A 25 -6.67 10.12 2.43
N PRO A 26 -5.90 11.18 2.16
CA PRO A 26 -4.64 11.41 2.88
C PRO A 26 -4.75 11.43 4.40
N ASP A 27 -5.77 12.08 4.94
CA ASP A 27 -6.00 12.12 6.40
C ASP A 27 -6.35 10.75 6.95
N GLN A 28 -6.94 9.87 6.15
CA GLN A 28 -7.24 8.50 6.53
C GLN A 28 -5.98 7.63 6.45
N ILE A 29 -5.20 7.77 5.38
CA ILE A 29 -3.96 7.03 5.20
C ILE A 29 -2.99 7.29 6.36
N SER A 30 -2.96 8.51 6.87
CA SER A 30 -2.07 8.87 7.97
C SER A 30 -2.45 8.22 9.31
N GLN A 31 -3.59 7.56 9.40
CA GLN A 31 -4.01 6.89 10.63
C GLN A 31 -3.53 5.45 10.74
N TRP A 32 -3.17 4.83 9.61
CA TRP A 32 -2.77 3.42 9.64
C TRP A 32 -1.47 3.14 8.90
N PHE A 33 -1.06 3.97 7.99
CA PHE A 33 0.06 3.69 7.09
C PHE A 33 1.24 4.64 7.32
N ALA A 34 1.17 5.86 6.81
CA ALA A 34 2.26 6.84 6.89
C ALA A 34 1.99 7.87 7.97
N ASP A 35 3.04 8.47 8.53
CA ASP A 35 2.88 9.55 9.52
C ASP A 35 2.42 10.83 8.86
N ARG A 36 2.82 11.06 7.63
CA ARG A 36 2.44 12.25 6.86
C ARG A 36 2.23 11.85 5.41
N VAL A 37 1.15 12.34 4.83
CA VAL A 37 0.79 12.04 3.43
C VAL A 37 0.48 13.35 2.72
N ASP A 38 1.19 13.60 1.63
CA ASP A 38 0.95 14.73 0.75
C ASP A 38 0.70 14.16 -0.65
N LEU A 39 -0.54 13.80 -0.93
CA LEU A 39 -0.88 13.05 -2.14
C LEU A 39 -2.34 13.27 -2.50
N VAL A 40 -2.60 13.48 -3.78
CA VAL A 40 -3.94 13.40 -4.34
C VAL A 40 -4.03 12.07 -5.08
N VAL A 41 -5.03 11.25 -4.76
CA VAL A 41 -5.14 9.92 -5.34
C VAL A 41 -5.85 9.98 -6.69
N GLU A 42 -5.07 10.25 -7.73
CA GLU A 42 -5.49 10.29 -9.13
C GLU A 42 -4.40 9.63 -9.97
N PRO A 43 -4.75 8.96 -11.08
CA PRO A 43 -3.73 8.33 -11.93
C PRO A 43 -2.70 9.36 -12.42
N GLY A 44 -1.43 9.03 -12.26
CA GLY A 44 -0.32 9.89 -12.66
C GLY A 44 0.08 10.94 -11.63
N ALA A 45 -0.64 11.06 -10.51
CA ALA A 45 -0.33 12.06 -9.50
C ALA A 45 0.95 11.71 -8.74
N HIS A 46 1.81 12.72 -8.56
CA HIS A 46 3.03 12.61 -7.78
C HIS A 46 2.77 13.12 -6.36
N GLY A 47 3.31 12.45 -5.37
CA GLY A 47 3.14 12.85 -3.98
C GLY A 47 4.29 12.36 -3.11
N TYR A 48 4.08 12.46 -1.80
CA TYR A 48 5.09 12.17 -0.80
C TYR A 48 4.44 11.51 0.42
N MET A 49 5.11 10.51 0.97
CA MET A 49 4.71 9.88 2.23
C MET A 49 5.91 9.83 3.17
N GLN A 50 5.69 10.12 4.44
CA GLN A 50 6.74 10.09 5.45
C GLN A 50 6.42 9.03 6.51
N PHE A 51 7.44 8.23 6.85
CA PHE A 51 7.38 7.18 7.84
C PHE A 51 8.48 7.44 8.88
N GLY A 52 8.12 8.04 10.02
CA GLY A 52 9.12 8.44 11.02
C GLY A 52 10.13 9.43 10.43
N ASP A 53 11.40 9.06 10.47
CA ASP A 53 12.49 9.89 9.92
C ASP A 53 12.71 9.70 8.43
N GLN A 54 12.02 8.75 7.82
CA GLN A 54 12.20 8.41 6.42
C GLN A 54 10.98 8.79 5.61
N GLY A 55 11.21 9.24 4.41
CA GLY A 55 10.13 9.56 3.50
C GLY A 55 10.52 9.32 2.07
N GLY A 56 9.54 9.31 1.19
CA GLY A 56 9.79 9.05 -0.20
C GLY A 56 8.70 9.55 -1.11
N LEU A 57 9.06 9.63 -2.38
CA LEU A 57 8.15 10.02 -3.43
C LEU A 57 7.25 8.85 -3.80
N VAL A 58 6.04 9.17 -4.23
CA VAL A 58 5.02 8.21 -4.62
C VAL A 58 4.38 8.69 -5.91
N VAL A 59 4.10 7.78 -6.83
CA VAL A 59 3.31 8.08 -8.03
C VAL A 59 2.16 7.09 -8.10
N VAL A 60 0.95 7.62 -8.20
CA VAL A 60 -0.26 6.80 -8.34
C VAL A 60 -0.38 6.31 -9.79
N GLU A 61 -0.63 5.03 -9.99
CA GLU A 61 -0.81 4.46 -11.33
C GLU A 61 -2.26 4.13 -11.65
N THR A 62 -2.91 3.33 -10.82
CA THR A 62 -4.26 2.83 -11.08
C THR A 62 -5.21 3.27 -9.99
N VAL A 63 -6.36 3.82 -10.40
CA VAL A 63 -7.44 4.16 -9.48
C VAL A 63 -8.73 3.65 -10.09
N GLU A 64 -9.25 2.55 -9.56
CA GLU A 64 -10.50 1.92 -10.00
C GLU A 64 -11.41 1.77 -8.79
N ARG A 65 -12.13 2.80 -8.47
CA ARG A 65 -12.98 2.87 -7.28
C ARG A 65 -14.17 1.90 -7.36
N PRO A 66 -14.45 1.15 -6.32
CA PRO A 66 -13.74 0.95 -5.05
C PRO A 66 -12.98 -0.39 -5.04
N ARG A 67 -12.38 -0.77 -6.14
CA ARG A 67 -11.83 -2.11 -6.33
C ARG A 67 -10.32 -2.20 -6.35
N ARG A 68 -9.64 -1.23 -6.94
CA ARG A 68 -8.21 -1.35 -7.16
C ARG A 68 -7.49 -0.02 -7.10
N LEU A 69 -6.39 -0.01 -6.35
CA LEU A 69 -5.50 1.13 -6.23
C LEU A 69 -4.08 0.62 -6.37
N SER A 70 -3.27 1.25 -7.21
CA SER A 70 -1.85 0.95 -7.25
C SER A 70 -1.00 2.20 -7.31
N PHE A 71 0.20 2.10 -6.74
CA PHE A 71 1.17 3.18 -6.76
C PHE A 71 2.58 2.61 -6.78
N ARG A 72 3.54 3.45 -7.22
CA ARG A 72 4.95 3.12 -7.17
C ARG A 72 5.64 3.99 -6.14
N TRP A 73 6.57 3.38 -5.41
CA TRP A 73 7.37 4.06 -4.40
C TRP A 73 8.79 3.51 -4.38
N ASN A 74 9.64 4.03 -3.48
CA ASN A 74 11.02 3.57 -3.32
C ASN A 74 11.86 3.70 -4.59
N TYR A 75 11.76 4.85 -5.24
CA TYR A 75 12.55 5.17 -6.42
C TYR A 75 13.43 6.40 -6.16
N PRO A 76 14.54 6.56 -6.92
CA PRO A 76 15.46 7.67 -6.70
C PRO A 76 14.83 9.03 -6.96
N ALA A 77 15.14 10.01 -6.12
CA ALA A 77 14.67 11.38 -6.32
C ALA A 77 15.22 11.93 -7.65
N GLY A 78 14.38 12.63 -8.40
CA GLY A 78 14.75 13.18 -9.69
C GLY A 78 14.56 12.21 -10.86
N GLU A 79 14.17 10.97 -10.60
CA GLU A 79 13.88 9.98 -11.63
C GLU A 79 12.40 9.67 -11.67
N GLU A 80 11.90 9.28 -12.83
CA GLU A 80 10.54 8.77 -12.92
C GLU A 80 10.51 7.31 -12.47
N PRO A 81 9.49 6.90 -11.70
CA PRO A 81 9.40 5.51 -11.28
C PRO A 81 8.95 4.63 -12.44
N VAL A 82 9.75 3.61 -12.70
CA VAL A 82 9.48 2.63 -13.74
C VAL A 82 9.76 1.24 -13.20
N THR A 83 9.42 0.24 -13.98
CA THR A 83 9.79 -1.14 -13.64
C THR A 83 11.32 -1.23 -13.57
N GLY A 84 11.83 -1.73 -12.44
CA GLY A 84 13.26 -1.90 -12.21
C GLY A 84 13.87 -0.89 -11.25
N ASN A 85 13.31 0.33 -11.13
CA ASN A 85 13.83 1.31 -10.18
C ASN A 85 12.89 1.59 -9.00
N SER A 86 11.73 0.93 -8.99
CA SER A 86 10.68 1.20 -8.00
C SER A 86 9.94 -0.08 -7.64
N MET A 87 9.18 -0.02 -6.56
CA MET A 87 8.27 -1.10 -6.17
C MET A 87 6.85 -0.71 -6.53
N LEU A 88 6.09 -1.67 -7.03
CA LEU A 88 4.67 -1.49 -7.31
C LEU A 88 3.85 -2.08 -6.18
N VAL A 89 3.01 -1.26 -5.58
CA VAL A 89 2.05 -1.70 -4.56
C VAL A 89 0.66 -1.66 -5.17
N GLU A 90 -0.08 -2.76 -5.00
CA GLU A 90 -1.44 -2.84 -5.52
C GLU A 90 -2.39 -3.34 -4.42
N PHE A 91 -3.45 -2.59 -4.19
CA PHE A 91 -4.55 -2.98 -3.30
C PHE A 91 -5.73 -3.45 -4.15
N THR A 92 -6.27 -4.61 -3.81
CA THR A 92 -7.48 -5.15 -4.47
C THR A 92 -8.54 -5.37 -3.40
N LEU A 93 -9.73 -4.80 -3.62
CA LEU A 93 -10.85 -4.91 -2.69
C LEU A 93 -11.92 -5.77 -3.33
N THR A 94 -12.33 -6.83 -2.63
CA THR A 94 -13.39 -7.72 -3.07
C THR A 94 -14.50 -7.69 -2.02
N PRO A 95 -15.67 -7.11 -2.33
CA PRO A 95 -16.78 -7.09 -1.38
C PRO A 95 -17.25 -8.50 -1.05
N GLU A 96 -17.52 -8.75 0.23
CA GLU A 96 -18.16 -9.96 0.70
C GLU A 96 -19.46 -9.58 1.40
N GLY A 97 -20.53 -9.42 0.61
CA GLY A 97 -21.77 -8.84 1.08
C GLY A 97 -21.63 -7.32 1.22
N ASP A 98 -22.53 -6.70 1.97
CA ASP A 98 -22.59 -5.24 2.09
C ASP A 98 -21.75 -4.69 3.24
N GLU A 99 -21.27 -5.54 4.14
CA GLU A 99 -20.65 -5.11 5.38
C GLU A 99 -19.21 -5.58 5.57
N ARG A 100 -18.68 -6.36 4.65
CA ARG A 100 -17.32 -6.89 4.75
C ARG A 100 -16.59 -6.75 3.43
N THR A 101 -15.27 -6.63 3.50
CA THR A 101 -14.41 -6.49 2.34
C THR A 101 -13.16 -7.32 2.52
N HIS A 102 -12.85 -8.13 1.53
CA HIS A 102 -11.59 -8.82 1.44
C HIS A 102 -10.57 -7.87 0.80
N LEU A 103 -9.53 -7.52 1.55
CA LEU A 103 -8.47 -6.64 1.07
C LEU A 103 -7.20 -7.44 0.86
N ARG A 104 -6.64 -7.31 -0.33
CA ARG A 104 -5.38 -7.94 -0.68
C ARG A 104 -4.39 -6.87 -1.09
N VAL A 105 -3.17 -6.95 -0.58
CA VAL A 105 -2.07 -6.09 -1.00
C VAL A 105 -0.96 -6.95 -1.59
N THR A 106 -0.42 -6.49 -2.72
CA THR A 106 0.77 -7.09 -3.31
C THR A 106 1.83 -6.01 -3.50
N GLU A 107 3.09 -6.37 -3.28
CA GLU A 107 4.22 -5.51 -3.60
C GLU A 107 5.19 -6.32 -4.44
N SER A 108 5.53 -5.78 -5.61
CA SER A 108 6.39 -6.45 -6.59
C SER A 108 7.51 -5.53 -7.06
N GLY A 109 8.52 -6.11 -7.70
CA GLY A 109 9.68 -5.38 -8.22
C GLY A 109 10.96 -5.63 -7.44
N HIS A 110 10.90 -6.36 -6.34
CA HIS A 110 12.08 -6.65 -5.51
C HIS A 110 13.16 -7.41 -6.28
N GLU A 111 12.76 -8.34 -7.12
CA GLU A 111 13.68 -9.17 -7.93
C GLU A 111 14.39 -8.37 -9.02
N LEU A 112 13.88 -7.19 -9.34
CA LEU A 112 14.45 -6.33 -10.38
C LEU A 112 15.43 -5.30 -9.83
N ARG A 113 15.61 -5.25 -8.51
CA ARG A 113 16.59 -4.36 -7.90
C ARG A 113 18.00 -4.88 -8.13
N ASP A 114 18.94 -3.97 -8.43
CA ASP A 114 20.34 -4.29 -8.63
C ASP A 114 21.06 -4.37 -7.28
N TRP A 115 20.65 -5.32 -6.48
CA TRP A 115 21.20 -5.59 -5.16
C TRP A 115 21.63 -7.05 -5.06
N PRO A 116 22.60 -7.39 -4.20
CA PRO A 116 22.91 -8.78 -3.91
C PRO A 116 21.65 -9.54 -3.47
N GLY A 117 21.57 -10.82 -3.81
CA GLY A 117 20.38 -11.63 -3.53
C GLY A 117 19.97 -11.63 -2.06
N GLU A 118 20.94 -11.65 -1.14
CA GLU A 118 20.66 -11.62 0.30
C GLU A 118 20.02 -10.29 0.74
N GLU A 119 20.46 -9.18 0.16
CA GLU A 119 19.87 -7.87 0.47
C GLU A 119 18.46 -7.73 -0.08
N ARG A 120 18.23 -8.24 -1.29
CA ARG A 120 16.89 -8.25 -1.88
C ARG A 120 15.93 -9.07 -1.03
N GLN A 121 16.38 -10.24 -0.56
CA GLN A 121 15.55 -11.11 0.27
C GLN A 121 15.24 -10.47 1.62
N ARG A 122 16.24 -9.85 2.24
CA ARG A 122 16.07 -9.18 3.53
C ARG A 122 15.06 -8.03 3.41
N TYR A 123 15.19 -7.23 2.36
CA TYR A 123 14.27 -6.12 2.10
C TYR A 123 12.84 -6.62 1.89
N ALA A 124 12.68 -7.69 1.11
CA ALA A 124 11.38 -8.29 0.88
C ALA A 124 10.77 -8.84 2.18
N ASP A 125 11.58 -9.48 3.03
CA ASP A 125 11.11 -10.02 4.30
C ASP A 125 10.66 -8.90 5.25
N GLU A 126 11.40 -7.79 5.31
CA GLU A 126 11.04 -6.63 6.11
C GLU A 126 9.73 -6.01 5.64
N HIS A 127 9.55 -5.90 4.34
CA HIS A 127 8.30 -5.37 3.77
C HIS A 127 7.13 -6.31 4.01
N ARG A 128 7.36 -7.62 3.97
CA ARG A 128 6.32 -8.60 4.25
C ARG A 128 5.79 -8.47 5.68
N GLU A 129 6.69 -8.31 6.64
CA GLU A 129 6.33 -8.06 8.03
C GLU A 129 5.65 -6.71 8.21
N GLY A 130 6.15 -5.70 7.54
CA GLY A 130 5.58 -4.35 7.56
C GLY A 130 4.13 -4.33 7.06
N TRP A 131 3.86 -5.00 5.96
CA TRP A 131 2.50 -5.06 5.43
C TRP A 131 1.53 -5.77 6.38
N ALA A 132 1.99 -6.82 7.07
CA ALA A 132 1.16 -7.48 8.07
C ALA A 132 0.77 -6.51 9.19
N GLU A 133 1.73 -5.72 9.69
CA GLU A 133 1.46 -4.72 10.72
C GLU A 133 0.53 -3.61 10.24
N TYR A 134 0.74 -3.11 9.03
CA TYR A 134 -0.10 -2.06 8.47
C TYR A 134 -1.54 -2.53 8.28
N LEU A 135 -1.74 -3.74 7.80
CA LEU A 135 -3.09 -4.28 7.63
C LEU A 135 -3.79 -4.50 8.99
N ASP A 136 -3.04 -4.87 10.02
CA ASP A 136 -3.58 -4.96 11.37
C ASP A 136 -4.03 -3.59 11.88
N ARG A 137 -3.23 -2.55 11.64
CA ARG A 137 -3.59 -1.18 12.02
C ARG A 137 -4.84 -0.72 11.27
N LEU A 138 -4.91 -1.00 9.98
CA LEU A 138 -6.06 -0.66 9.15
C LEU A 138 -7.33 -1.31 9.70
N SER A 139 -7.27 -2.59 10.02
CA SER A 139 -8.39 -3.32 10.60
C SER A 139 -8.82 -2.71 11.93
N SER A 140 -7.86 -2.32 12.78
CA SER A 140 -8.14 -1.71 14.08
C SER A 140 -8.79 -0.34 13.93
N VAL A 141 -8.30 0.48 13.02
CA VAL A 141 -8.87 1.81 12.76
C VAL A 141 -10.33 1.68 12.32
N LEU A 142 -10.62 0.74 11.43
CA LEU A 142 -11.98 0.54 10.93
C LEU A 142 -12.90 -0.09 11.98
N ALA A 143 -12.38 -0.97 12.82
CA ALA A 143 -13.15 -1.54 13.92
C ALA A 143 -13.57 -0.46 14.93
N ASP A 144 -12.68 0.50 15.23
CA ASP A 144 -12.96 1.60 16.15
C ASP A 144 -14.01 2.58 15.62
N ARG A 145 -14.21 2.61 14.31
CA ARG A 145 -15.19 3.49 13.66
C ARG A 145 -16.56 2.87 13.51
N ARG A 146 -16.70 1.59 13.76
CA ARG A 146 -18.00 0.93 13.61
C ARG A 146 -18.94 1.38 14.70
N PRO A 147 -20.19 1.73 14.33
CA PRO A 147 -21.19 2.03 15.34
C PRO A 147 -21.47 0.79 16.18
N GLY A 148 -21.32 0.90 17.38
CA GLY A 148 -21.68 0.01 18.39
C GLY A 148 -21.75 -1.12 18.87
#